data_fb32b0e658a80a233f8354b1152b1d76
#
_entry.id   fb32b0e658a80a233f8354b1152b1d76
#
_cell.length_a   1.000
_cell.length_b   1.000
_cell.length_c   1.000
_cell.angle_alpha   90.00
_cell.angle_beta   90.00
_cell.angle_gamma   90.00
#
_symmetry.space_group_name_H-M   'P 1'
#
loop_
_entity.id
_entity.type
_entity.pdbx_description
1 polymer ?
#
loop_
_entity_poly.entity_id
_entity_poly.type
_entity_poly.pdbx_seq_one_letter_code
_entity_poly.pdbx_strand_id
1 'polypeptide(L)'
;MNKRGLGDTANDIVLYGSKLYIVVNVSSTIEVIDFQTGISIKQIPMFTDNGSSRQPRHIAFYENKAYVCSFDGTVARIDTTSLQIESFTKAGRNPENICVKNKKLYVSNSGGLDYSEGLGVDNTVSVIDIESFTEIKKIEVGPNPGCISPGPDEAVYVATYGSNIADGDFNFVKINSQTDEVERIYNEKVMNFAIDNNNIAYLYNYNYNTEASSIKVLNLRTGETIRENFITDGTKISTPYSINVNPYSGNVYITEAYSYTITGDVLCFNTNGQLLFRLNRIGLNPNSVIFSQKASTGDSDGEESDPNAPSAFANKVLDYNPAPSQYMNTVTTAYKENYTAEEVRKYAEEQLKDTDLCLISLGAYGGYITVGFDHTVPNVPGEYDLKIYGNAYYDMFGTLTGALGGSAEPGIVLVSKDTNGNGLADDEWYELAGSEYNSPATTKNYTITYYRPSSPKEDVKWTDNKGNEGYVYRNDYHTTNSYYPAWIKEDQITFHGSRLKDNTVNEPHENMPEHWVG
;
A
#
# COMPACT_ATOMS: atom_id res chain seq x y z
N MET A 1 18.08 4.65 10.24
CA MET A 1 17.22 5.59 9.48
C MET A 1 16.84 6.75 10.37
N ASN A 2 16.92 7.97 9.88
CA ASN A 2 16.43 9.11 10.63
C ASN A 2 14.90 9.02 10.71
N LYS A 3 14.39 8.77 11.91
CA LYS A 3 12.98 8.45 12.22
C LYS A 3 12.09 9.71 12.23
N ARG A 4 12.11 10.49 11.18
CA ARG A 4 10.99 11.39 10.91
C ARG A 4 9.97 10.58 10.14
N GLY A 5 8.82 10.30 10.74
CA GLY A 5 7.69 9.75 10.00
C GLY A 5 7.48 10.57 8.73
N LEU A 6 6.90 10.00 7.69
CA LEU A 6 6.61 10.70 6.43
C LEU A 6 5.73 11.94 6.63
N GLY A 7 5.20 12.15 7.82
CA GLY A 7 4.25 13.21 8.15
C GLY A 7 2.81 12.72 8.11
N ASP A 8 1.89 13.63 8.41
CA ASP A 8 0.46 13.34 8.52
C ASP A 8 -0.26 13.61 7.19
N THR A 9 -1.07 12.65 6.77
CA THR A 9 -1.92 12.67 5.56
C THR A 9 -1.13 12.76 4.24
N ALA A 10 -0.52 11.64 3.85
CA ALA A 10 0.04 11.46 2.50
C ALA A 10 -1.10 11.46 1.47
N ASN A 11 -1.09 12.43 0.56
CA ASN A 11 -2.18 12.69 -0.38
C ASN A 11 -1.91 12.21 -1.79
N ASP A 12 -0.65 12.22 -2.21
CA ASP A 12 -0.24 11.80 -3.54
C ASP A 12 1.15 11.17 -3.52
N ILE A 13 1.41 10.27 -4.46
CA ILE A 13 2.70 9.60 -4.63
C ILE A 13 3.02 9.46 -6.12
N VAL A 14 4.18 9.92 -6.54
CA VAL A 14 4.62 9.82 -7.94
C VAL A 14 6.08 9.39 -8.02
N LEU A 15 6.36 8.41 -8.87
CA LEU A 15 7.71 8.03 -9.26
C LEU A 15 8.17 8.89 -10.44
N TYR A 16 9.26 9.65 -10.27
CA TYR A 16 9.87 10.42 -11.34
C TYR A 16 11.39 10.25 -11.37
N GLY A 17 11.89 9.66 -12.46
CA GLY A 17 13.28 9.21 -12.54
C GLY A 17 13.56 8.14 -11.49
N SER A 18 14.61 8.31 -10.70
CA SER A 18 14.97 7.42 -9.58
C SER A 18 14.36 7.84 -8.23
N LYS A 19 13.48 8.84 -8.22
CA LYS A 19 12.96 9.43 -6.98
C LYS A 19 11.47 9.23 -6.86
N LEU A 20 11.05 8.90 -5.65
CA LEU A 20 9.66 8.84 -5.22
C LEU A 20 9.32 10.14 -4.51
N TYR A 21 8.30 10.85 -4.99
CA TYR A 21 7.80 12.08 -4.40
C TYR A 21 6.47 11.79 -3.71
N ILE A 22 6.38 12.10 -2.42
CA ILE A 22 5.19 11.91 -1.61
C ILE A 22 4.71 13.28 -1.14
N VAL A 23 3.49 13.64 -1.52
CA VAL A 23 2.86 14.90 -1.11
C VAL A 23 2.14 14.68 0.21
N VAL A 24 2.56 15.40 1.24
CA VAL A 24 2.02 15.25 2.61
C VAL A 24 1.25 16.52 2.98
N ASN A 25 -0.08 16.41 3.00
CA ASN A 25 -0.98 17.55 3.10
C ASN A 25 -0.91 18.25 4.46
N VAL A 26 -1.25 17.56 5.56
CA VAL A 26 -1.35 18.17 6.89
C VAL A 26 0.01 18.61 7.41
N SER A 27 1.04 17.80 7.23
CA SER A 27 2.42 18.18 7.57
C SER A 27 3.01 19.24 6.64
N SER A 28 2.34 19.56 5.55
CA SER A 28 2.73 20.58 4.56
C SER A 28 4.15 20.41 4.05
N THR A 29 4.45 19.20 3.52
CA THR A 29 5.77 18.84 3.01
C THR A 29 5.68 17.98 1.75
N ILE A 30 6.75 17.98 0.96
CA ILE A 30 6.99 16.98 -0.07
C ILE A 30 8.17 16.12 0.40
N GLU A 31 7.94 14.85 0.65
CA GLU A 31 9.00 13.90 0.96
C GLU A 31 9.56 13.33 -0.33
N VAL A 32 10.88 13.38 -0.49
CA VAL A 32 11.59 12.82 -1.66
C VAL A 32 12.46 11.67 -1.20
N ILE A 33 12.20 10.48 -1.76
CA ILE A 33 12.86 9.23 -1.37
C ILE A 33 13.56 8.65 -2.60
N ASP A 34 14.74 8.09 -2.42
CA ASP A 34 15.35 7.24 -3.44
C ASP A 34 14.52 5.97 -3.62
N PHE A 35 14.05 5.73 -4.83
CA PHE A 35 13.10 4.64 -5.10
C PHE A 35 13.71 3.25 -4.89
N GLN A 36 15.00 3.07 -5.16
CA GLN A 36 15.65 1.77 -5.03
C GLN A 36 16.00 1.43 -3.59
N THR A 37 16.48 2.42 -2.83
CA THR A 37 16.98 2.20 -1.46
C THR A 37 15.94 2.50 -0.38
N GLY A 38 14.86 3.21 -0.72
CA GLY A 38 13.87 3.70 0.25
C GLY A 38 14.42 4.76 1.21
N ILE A 39 15.61 5.31 0.93
CA ILE A 39 16.25 6.32 1.79
C ILE A 39 15.69 7.70 1.47
N SER A 40 15.31 8.44 2.50
CA SER A 40 14.89 9.84 2.36
C SER A 40 16.06 10.68 1.84
N ILE A 41 15.84 11.34 0.69
CA ILE A 41 16.79 12.28 0.09
C ILE A 41 16.58 13.67 0.68
N LYS A 42 15.30 14.11 0.73
CA LYS A 42 14.95 15.45 1.18
C LYS A 42 13.47 15.55 1.55
N GLN A 43 13.20 16.36 2.57
CA GLN A 43 11.87 16.85 2.87
C GLN A 43 11.80 18.35 2.49
N ILE A 44 10.89 18.70 1.59
CA ILE A 44 10.71 20.07 1.08
C ILE A 44 9.52 20.69 1.83
N PRO A 45 9.73 21.71 2.66
CA PRO A 45 8.64 22.36 3.39
C PRO A 45 7.78 23.22 2.47
N MET A 46 6.46 23.13 2.63
CA MET A 46 5.45 23.84 1.85
C MET A 46 4.70 24.85 2.75
N PHE A 47 5.42 25.87 3.22
CA PHE A 47 4.88 26.92 4.07
C PHE A 47 5.01 28.29 3.41
N THR A 48 4.17 29.22 3.83
CA THR A 48 4.28 30.63 3.47
C THR A 48 5.37 31.32 4.31
N ASP A 49 5.77 32.54 3.93
CA ASP A 49 6.82 33.29 4.65
C ASP A 49 6.44 33.59 6.11
N ASN A 50 5.15 33.65 6.43
CA ASN A 50 4.65 33.82 7.80
C ASN A 50 4.46 32.50 8.57
N GLY A 51 4.86 31.36 7.97
CA GLY A 51 4.80 30.04 8.60
C GLY A 51 3.44 29.33 8.48
N SER A 52 2.48 29.86 7.72
CA SER A 52 1.21 29.16 7.48
C SER A 52 1.38 27.99 6.52
N SER A 53 0.71 26.89 6.80
CA SER A 53 0.69 25.71 5.91
C SER A 53 0.03 26.05 4.57
N ARG A 54 0.63 25.61 3.46
CA ARG A 54 0.03 25.71 2.12
C ARG A 54 -0.90 24.56 1.79
N GLN A 55 -0.84 23.46 2.57
CA GLN A 55 -1.63 22.26 2.37
C GLN A 55 -1.49 21.68 0.95
N PRO A 56 -0.32 21.17 0.55
CA PRO A 56 -0.10 20.61 -0.78
C PRO A 56 -0.99 19.39 -1.03
N ARG A 57 -1.46 19.23 -2.27
CA ARG A 57 -2.44 18.20 -2.64
C ARG A 57 -1.88 17.16 -3.62
N HIS A 58 -1.54 17.57 -4.82
CA HIS A 58 -1.05 16.68 -5.89
C HIS A 58 0.15 17.27 -6.60
N ILE A 59 0.92 16.40 -7.26
CA ILE A 59 2.16 16.72 -7.94
C ILE A 59 2.16 16.21 -9.38
N ALA A 60 2.62 17.05 -10.31
CA ALA A 60 2.82 16.68 -11.71
C ALA A 60 4.22 17.06 -12.18
N PHE A 61 4.71 16.43 -13.25
CA PHE A 61 6.07 16.62 -13.72
C PHE A 61 6.11 17.00 -15.20
N TYR A 62 7.01 17.90 -15.53
CA TYR A 62 7.38 18.22 -16.90
C TYR A 62 8.87 18.52 -16.98
N GLU A 63 9.60 17.79 -17.83
CA GLU A 63 11.05 17.87 -17.92
C GLU A 63 11.71 17.77 -16.53
N ASN A 64 12.61 18.69 -16.16
CA ASN A 64 13.30 18.68 -14.86
C ASN A 64 12.56 19.46 -13.76
N LYS A 65 11.23 19.66 -13.89
CA LYS A 65 10.42 20.39 -12.92
C LYS A 65 9.27 19.56 -12.38
N ALA A 66 9.03 19.72 -11.10
CA ALA A 66 7.82 19.26 -10.43
C ALA A 66 6.90 20.46 -10.12
N TYR A 67 5.60 20.25 -10.24
CA TYR A 67 4.57 21.26 -10.00
C TYR A 67 3.59 20.72 -8.96
N VAL A 68 3.44 21.44 -7.85
CA VAL A 68 2.62 21.00 -6.71
C VAL A 68 1.49 22.00 -6.49
N CYS A 69 0.25 21.56 -6.64
CA CYS A 69 -0.90 22.37 -6.28
C CYS A 69 -1.17 22.31 -4.77
N SER A 70 -1.67 23.40 -4.20
CA SER A 70 -1.89 23.54 -2.76
C SER A 70 -3.21 24.26 -2.48
N PHE A 71 -3.87 23.91 -1.38
CA PHE A 71 -5.16 24.50 -0.99
C PHE A 71 -5.12 25.99 -0.70
N ASP A 72 -3.93 26.57 -0.50
CA ASP A 72 -3.78 28.03 -0.37
C ASP A 72 -3.98 28.83 -1.67
N GLY A 73 -4.37 28.16 -2.76
CA GLY A 73 -4.61 28.78 -4.07
C GLY A 73 -3.36 28.91 -4.94
N THR A 74 -2.27 28.20 -4.61
CA THR A 74 -1.00 28.30 -5.33
C THR A 74 -0.57 26.99 -5.99
N VAL A 75 0.31 27.13 -6.99
CA VAL A 75 1.11 26.05 -7.55
C VAL A 75 2.58 26.39 -7.36
N ALA A 76 3.33 25.49 -6.73
CA ALA A 76 4.79 25.58 -6.59
C ALA A 76 5.49 24.96 -7.79
N ARG A 77 6.59 25.57 -8.27
CA ARG A 77 7.54 24.95 -9.21
C ARG A 77 8.81 24.58 -8.47
N ILE A 78 9.19 23.31 -8.54
CA ILE A 78 10.33 22.71 -7.85
C ILE A 78 11.30 22.14 -8.89
N ASP A 79 12.57 22.44 -8.77
CA ASP A 79 13.62 21.81 -9.60
C ASP A 79 13.92 20.39 -9.11
N THR A 80 13.81 19.38 -9.97
CA THR A 80 13.95 17.96 -9.59
C THR A 80 15.38 17.52 -9.33
N THR A 81 16.38 18.35 -9.69
CA THR A 81 17.80 18.10 -9.44
C THR A 81 18.22 18.65 -8.09
N SER A 82 18.01 19.96 -7.87
CA SER A 82 18.38 20.63 -6.62
C SER A 82 17.36 20.40 -5.48
N LEU A 83 16.15 19.98 -5.83
CA LEU A 83 15.03 19.82 -4.91
C LEU A 83 14.72 21.12 -4.14
N GLN A 84 14.79 22.26 -4.84
CA GLN A 84 14.46 23.58 -4.31
C GLN A 84 13.20 24.10 -4.99
N ILE A 85 12.35 24.79 -4.20
CA ILE A 85 11.24 25.57 -4.75
C ILE A 85 11.82 26.79 -5.46
N GLU A 86 11.47 26.96 -6.73
CA GLU A 86 11.95 28.11 -7.53
C GLU A 86 10.99 29.28 -7.46
N SER A 87 9.69 29.01 -7.53
CA SER A 87 8.66 30.04 -7.57
C SER A 87 7.27 29.47 -7.30
N PHE A 88 6.32 30.36 -7.09
CA PHE A 88 4.90 30.07 -6.97
C PHE A 88 4.10 30.89 -7.99
N THR A 89 3.00 30.30 -8.48
CA THR A 89 1.98 31.01 -9.26
C THR A 89 0.61 30.78 -8.63
N LYS A 90 -0.37 31.64 -8.97
CA LYS A 90 -1.74 31.51 -8.49
C LYS A 90 -2.57 30.58 -9.37
N ALA A 91 -3.51 29.89 -8.77
CA ALA A 91 -4.59 29.15 -9.41
C ALA A 91 -5.95 29.63 -8.86
N GLY A 92 -7.00 28.81 -8.92
CA GLY A 92 -8.29 29.12 -8.31
C GLY A 92 -8.33 28.82 -6.81
N ARG A 93 -9.55 28.65 -6.27
CA ARG A 93 -9.74 28.36 -4.85
C ARG A 93 -9.56 26.87 -4.55
N ASN A 94 -8.80 26.57 -3.51
CA ASN A 94 -8.50 25.22 -3.06
C ASN A 94 -8.15 24.26 -4.21
N PRO A 95 -7.03 24.47 -4.91
CA PRO A 95 -6.53 23.55 -5.94
C PRO A 95 -6.44 22.13 -5.42
N GLU A 96 -7.18 21.19 -6.05
CA GLU A 96 -7.32 19.82 -5.59
C GLU A 96 -6.35 18.88 -6.28
N ASN A 97 -6.27 18.98 -7.62
CA ASN A 97 -5.43 18.07 -8.40
C ASN A 97 -4.80 18.81 -9.59
N ILE A 98 -3.74 18.24 -10.16
CA ILE A 98 -2.94 18.87 -11.22
C ILE A 98 -2.44 17.83 -12.22
N CYS A 99 -2.49 18.17 -13.50
CA CYS A 99 -1.86 17.36 -14.54
C CYS A 99 -1.19 18.23 -15.61
N VAL A 100 -0.34 17.60 -16.42
CA VAL A 100 0.37 18.24 -17.54
C VAL A 100 -0.16 17.74 -18.87
N LYS A 101 -0.48 18.66 -19.78
CA LYS A 101 -0.77 18.35 -21.19
C LYS A 101 -0.36 19.53 -22.07
N ASN A 102 0.29 19.28 -23.20
CA ASN A 102 0.68 20.28 -24.19
C ASN A 102 1.44 21.49 -23.62
N LYS A 103 2.43 21.23 -22.74
CA LYS A 103 3.23 22.26 -22.06
C LYS A 103 2.40 23.24 -21.20
N LYS A 104 1.24 22.79 -20.75
CA LYS A 104 0.38 23.51 -19.82
C LYS A 104 0.06 22.63 -18.61
N LEU A 105 -0.09 23.29 -17.46
CA LEU A 105 -0.66 22.68 -16.26
C LEU A 105 -2.17 22.93 -16.26
N TYR A 106 -2.93 21.88 -15.97
CA TYR A 106 -4.36 21.97 -15.71
C TYR A 106 -4.59 21.65 -14.25
N VAL A 107 -5.18 22.59 -13.53
CA VAL A 107 -5.36 22.52 -12.08
C VAL A 107 -6.85 22.61 -11.75
N SER A 108 -7.42 21.57 -11.16
CA SER A 108 -8.81 21.58 -10.71
C SER A 108 -8.93 22.38 -9.42
N ASN A 109 -9.89 23.30 -9.35
CA ASN A 109 -10.13 24.18 -8.22
C ASN A 109 -11.42 23.77 -7.53
N SER A 110 -11.34 23.10 -6.37
CA SER A 110 -12.53 22.55 -5.70
C SER A 110 -13.34 23.59 -4.92
N GLY A 111 -12.68 24.58 -4.32
CA GLY A 111 -13.29 25.50 -3.37
C GLY A 111 -13.82 24.81 -2.12
N GLY A 112 -13.42 23.54 -1.87
CA GLY A 112 -14.04 22.68 -0.87
C GLY A 112 -13.86 23.16 0.58
N LEU A 113 -12.73 23.77 0.92
CA LEU A 113 -12.51 24.33 2.25
C LEU A 113 -13.31 25.62 2.50
N ASP A 114 -13.55 26.40 1.46
CA ASP A 114 -14.25 27.67 1.56
C ASP A 114 -15.78 27.50 1.65
N TYR A 115 -16.28 26.31 1.45
CA TYR A 115 -17.72 25.99 1.53
C TYR A 115 -18.29 26.33 2.90
N SER A 116 -17.57 26.02 3.97
CA SER A 116 -17.96 26.34 5.35
C SER A 116 -17.95 27.85 5.65
N GLU A 117 -17.26 28.65 4.84
CA GLU A 117 -17.23 30.11 4.95
C GLU A 117 -18.36 30.79 4.16
N GLY A 118 -19.25 30.00 3.54
CA GLY A 118 -20.38 30.49 2.76
C GLY A 118 -20.03 30.97 1.34
N LEU A 119 -18.80 30.73 0.87
CA LEU A 119 -18.36 31.09 -0.48
C LEU A 119 -18.79 30.08 -1.55
N GLY A 120 -19.31 28.92 -1.13
CA GLY A 120 -19.62 27.81 -2.03
C GLY A 120 -18.38 27.18 -2.65
N VAL A 121 -18.58 26.11 -3.44
CA VAL A 121 -17.51 25.45 -4.17
C VAL A 121 -17.01 26.31 -5.36
N ASP A 122 -15.80 26.03 -5.86
CA ASP A 122 -15.31 26.55 -7.15
C ASP A 122 -15.87 25.69 -8.30
N ASN A 123 -15.79 26.15 -9.53
CA ASN A 123 -16.29 25.47 -10.71
C ASN A 123 -15.30 25.46 -11.88
N THR A 124 -14.03 25.76 -11.59
CA THR A 124 -13.05 26.05 -12.64
C THR A 124 -11.87 25.08 -12.66
N VAL A 125 -11.26 24.96 -13.84
CA VAL A 125 -9.90 24.44 -14.04
C VAL A 125 -9.02 25.62 -14.46
N SER A 126 -7.94 25.88 -13.72
CA SER A 126 -6.90 26.84 -14.10
C SER A 126 -5.97 26.24 -15.14
N VAL A 127 -5.68 26.97 -16.20
CA VAL A 127 -4.67 26.64 -17.22
C VAL A 127 -3.47 27.53 -17.01
N ILE A 128 -2.32 26.92 -16.71
CA ILE A 128 -1.07 27.63 -16.45
C ILE A 128 -0.07 27.26 -17.54
N ASP A 129 0.46 28.25 -18.22
CA ASP A 129 1.55 28.05 -19.18
C ASP A 129 2.85 27.73 -18.44
N ILE A 130 3.51 26.63 -18.82
CA ILE A 130 4.69 26.12 -18.09
C ILE A 130 5.91 27.02 -18.27
N GLU A 131 6.08 27.64 -19.44
CA GLU A 131 7.24 28.47 -19.74
C GLU A 131 7.20 29.78 -18.96
N SER A 132 6.10 30.53 -19.08
CA SER A 132 5.91 31.78 -18.34
C SER A 132 5.56 31.57 -16.86
N PHE A 133 5.09 30.39 -16.53
CA PHE A 133 4.58 29.99 -15.21
C PHE A 133 3.48 30.95 -14.69
N THR A 134 2.57 31.30 -15.57
CA THR A 134 1.42 32.17 -15.27
C THR A 134 0.11 31.54 -15.70
N GLU A 135 -0.97 31.83 -14.97
CA GLU A 135 -2.32 31.42 -15.38
C GLU A 135 -2.71 32.20 -16.64
N ILE A 136 -3.06 31.47 -17.69
CA ILE A 136 -3.46 32.04 -18.99
C ILE A 136 -4.96 31.94 -19.26
N LYS A 137 -5.66 31.00 -18.59
CA LYS A 137 -7.11 30.79 -18.76
C LYS A 137 -7.72 30.12 -17.54
N LYS A 138 -9.00 30.34 -17.31
CA LYS A 138 -9.87 29.53 -16.46
C LYS A 138 -10.98 28.94 -17.31
N ILE A 139 -11.23 27.63 -17.12
CA ILE A 139 -12.25 26.87 -17.84
C ILE A 139 -13.35 26.51 -16.85
N GLU A 140 -14.58 26.90 -17.11
CA GLU A 140 -15.73 26.45 -16.34
C GLU A 140 -16.08 25.00 -16.71
N VAL A 141 -16.03 24.09 -15.72
CA VAL A 141 -16.24 22.64 -15.93
C VAL A 141 -17.42 22.08 -15.13
N GLY A 142 -17.96 22.87 -14.22
CA GLY A 142 -18.99 22.46 -13.28
C GLY A 142 -18.49 22.45 -11.83
N PRO A 143 -19.40 22.36 -10.86
CA PRO A 143 -19.09 22.61 -9.46
C PRO A 143 -18.19 21.53 -8.85
N ASN A 144 -17.25 21.96 -8.01
CA ASN A 144 -16.33 21.16 -7.23
C ASN A 144 -15.50 20.18 -8.10
N PRO A 145 -14.68 20.66 -9.04
CA PRO A 145 -13.80 19.81 -9.82
C PRO A 145 -12.70 19.21 -8.93
N GLY A 146 -12.55 17.90 -8.99
CA GLY A 146 -11.60 17.12 -8.18
C GLY A 146 -10.56 16.42 -9.05
N CYS A 147 -10.69 15.10 -9.23
CA CYS A 147 -9.75 14.31 -10.01
C CYS A 147 -9.62 14.84 -11.45
N ILE A 148 -8.38 15.07 -11.90
CA ILE A 148 -8.05 15.52 -13.26
C ILE A 148 -6.88 14.71 -13.81
N SER A 149 -6.96 14.28 -15.07
CA SER A 149 -5.92 13.46 -15.71
C SER A 149 -5.83 13.75 -17.21
N PRO A 150 -4.62 13.72 -17.80
CA PRO A 150 -4.48 13.76 -19.24
C PRO A 150 -4.94 12.44 -19.85
N GLY A 151 -5.65 12.51 -20.97
CA GLY A 151 -5.92 11.34 -21.80
C GLY A 151 -4.75 11.02 -22.74
N PRO A 152 -4.74 9.83 -23.37
CA PRO A 152 -3.78 9.50 -24.43
C PRO A 152 -4.06 10.29 -25.73
N ASP A 153 -5.24 10.89 -25.85
CA ASP A 153 -5.61 11.85 -26.90
C ASP A 153 -5.19 13.28 -26.54
N GLU A 154 -5.56 14.27 -27.35
CA GLU A 154 -5.30 15.70 -27.11
C GLU A 154 -6.29 16.30 -26.10
N ALA A 155 -6.62 15.58 -25.06
CA ALA A 155 -7.60 16.00 -24.06
C ALA A 155 -7.10 15.86 -22.62
N VAL A 156 -7.76 16.62 -21.75
CA VAL A 156 -7.70 16.49 -20.31
C VAL A 156 -9.11 16.16 -19.81
N TYR A 157 -9.20 15.23 -18.89
CA TYR A 157 -10.46 14.78 -18.32
C TYR A 157 -10.55 15.19 -16.85
N VAL A 158 -11.73 15.65 -16.42
CA VAL A 158 -11.97 16.09 -15.05
C VAL A 158 -13.30 15.55 -14.51
N ALA A 159 -13.29 15.06 -13.29
CA ALA A 159 -14.49 14.71 -12.54
C ALA A 159 -14.93 15.90 -11.67
N THR A 160 -16.21 16.23 -11.68
CA THR A 160 -16.79 17.26 -10.81
C THR A 160 -17.76 16.59 -9.82
N TYR A 161 -17.68 16.98 -8.55
CA TYR A 161 -18.43 16.33 -7.46
C TYR A 161 -19.75 17.04 -7.11
N GLY A 162 -20.14 18.06 -7.88
CA GLY A 162 -21.35 18.80 -7.66
C GLY A 162 -21.27 19.80 -6.50
N SER A 163 -22.31 20.59 -6.36
CA SER A 163 -22.44 21.59 -5.29
C SER A 163 -22.82 20.96 -3.93
N ASN A 164 -23.34 19.73 -3.94
CA ASN A 164 -23.64 18.94 -2.75
C ASN A 164 -23.30 17.48 -3.03
N ILE A 165 -22.35 16.93 -2.28
CA ILE A 165 -21.89 15.54 -2.45
C ILE A 165 -23.03 14.52 -2.28
N ALA A 166 -24.05 14.81 -1.47
CA ALA A 166 -25.14 13.89 -1.24
C ALA A 166 -26.13 13.77 -2.41
N ASP A 167 -26.35 14.87 -3.15
CA ASP A 167 -27.39 14.94 -4.21
C ASP A 167 -26.85 15.31 -5.59
N GLY A 168 -25.55 15.29 -5.75
CA GLY A 168 -24.69 16.04 -6.62
C GLY A 168 -24.94 16.05 -8.12
N ASP A 169 -24.67 17.20 -8.70
CA ASP A 169 -24.47 17.49 -10.12
C ASP A 169 -23.11 16.96 -10.59
N PHE A 170 -22.84 15.67 -10.36
CA PHE A 170 -21.60 15.03 -10.79
C PHE A 170 -21.51 15.02 -12.31
N ASN A 171 -20.35 15.39 -12.85
CA ASN A 171 -20.07 15.29 -14.26
C ASN A 171 -18.69 14.70 -14.50
N PHE A 172 -18.52 14.14 -15.69
CA PHE A 172 -17.22 13.80 -16.24
C PHE A 172 -17.01 14.61 -17.50
N VAL A 173 -16.00 15.46 -17.51
CA VAL A 173 -15.81 16.51 -18.51
C VAL A 173 -14.54 16.27 -19.31
N LYS A 174 -14.63 16.38 -20.64
CA LYS A 174 -13.50 16.40 -21.56
C LYS A 174 -13.16 17.84 -21.94
N ILE A 175 -11.92 18.25 -21.74
CA ILE A 175 -11.34 19.52 -22.15
C ILE A 175 -10.41 19.25 -23.34
N ASN A 176 -10.57 19.97 -24.44
CA ASN A 176 -9.62 19.96 -25.53
C ASN A 176 -8.39 20.79 -25.14
N SER A 177 -7.22 20.17 -25.08
CA SER A 177 -5.99 20.84 -24.62
C SER A 177 -5.31 21.74 -25.67
N GLN A 178 -5.80 21.75 -26.91
CA GLN A 178 -5.33 22.69 -27.95
C GLN A 178 -6.06 24.03 -27.84
N THR A 179 -7.37 24.00 -27.57
CA THR A 179 -8.22 25.19 -27.50
C THR A 179 -8.48 25.67 -26.07
N ASP A 180 -8.21 24.83 -25.07
CA ASP A 180 -8.54 25.03 -23.66
C ASP A 180 -10.04 25.29 -23.44
N GLU A 181 -10.89 24.49 -24.09
CA GLU A 181 -12.34 24.59 -24.01
C GLU A 181 -12.96 23.23 -23.69
N VAL A 182 -14.11 23.25 -23.03
CA VAL A 182 -14.91 22.05 -22.81
C VAL A 182 -15.38 21.52 -24.15
N GLU A 183 -14.95 20.30 -24.49
CA GLU A 183 -15.32 19.61 -25.73
C GLU A 183 -16.58 18.75 -25.52
N ARG A 184 -16.69 18.10 -24.35
CA ARG A 184 -17.80 17.21 -24.05
C ARG A 184 -18.06 17.09 -22.56
N ILE A 185 -19.32 16.93 -22.21
CA ILE A 185 -19.77 16.56 -20.87
C ILE A 185 -20.44 15.19 -20.99
N TYR A 186 -19.95 14.23 -20.21
CA TYR A 186 -20.51 12.89 -20.11
C TYR A 186 -21.44 12.82 -18.90
N ASN A 187 -22.60 12.96 -18.86
CA ASN A 187 -23.54 12.94 -17.71
C ASN A 187 -23.36 11.69 -16.80
N GLU A 188 -22.14 11.47 -16.33
CA GLU A 188 -21.72 10.33 -15.53
C GLU A 188 -21.37 10.78 -14.11
N LYS A 189 -21.84 10.06 -13.12
CA LYS A 189 -21.43 10.26 -11.73
C LYS A 189 -20.07 9.61 -11.51
N VAL A 190 -19.04 10.43 -11.33
CA VAL A 190 -17.66 9.97 -11.20
C VAL A 190 -17.00 10.63 -10.01
N MET A 191 -16.52 9.84 -9.06
CA MET A 191 -15.71 10.31 -7.95
C MET A 191 -14.23 10.26 -8.27
N ASN A 192 -13.79 9.19 -8.96
CA ASN A 192 -12.42 9.07 -9.44
C ASN A 192 -12.42 8.20 -10.70
N PHE A 193 -11.34 8.28 -11.48
CA PHE A 193 -11.22 7.54 -12.72
C PHE A 193 -9.76 7.26 -13.08
N ALA A 194 -9.57 6.24 -13.90
CA ALA A 194 -8.30 5.98 -14.57
C ALA A 194 -8.55 5.77 -16.06
N ILE A 195 -7.59 6.15 -16.89
CA ILE A 195 -7.66 6.04 -18.35
C ILE A 195 -6.49 5.19 -18.83
N ASP A 196 -6.78 4.17 -19.64
CA ASP A 196 -5.75 3.35 -20.26
C ASP A 196 -5.19 3.98 -21.56
N ASN A 197 -4.12 3.39 -22.10
CA ASN A 197 -3.50 3.84 -23.34
C ASN A 197 -4.40 3.70 -24.59
N ASN A 198 -5.54 3.02 -24.50
CA ASN A 198 -6.49 2.79 -25.58
C ASN A 198 -7.69 3.75 -25.53
N ASN A 199 -7.69 4.76 -24.68
CA ASN A 199 -8.81 5.66 -24.39
C ASN A 199 -10.01 4.95 -23.74
N ILE A 200 -9.77 3.93 -22.94
CA ILE A 200 -10.80 3.31 -22.11
C ILE A 200 -10.68 3.92 -20.71
N ALA A 201 -11.78 4.46 -20.23
CA ALA A 201 -11.88 5.00 -18.88
C ALA A 201 -12.61 4.03 -17.96
N TYR A 202 -12.08 3.85 -16.78
CA TYR A 202 -12.67 3.13 -15.67
C TYR A 202 -13.14 4.18 -14.67
N LEU A 203 -14.45 4.35 -14.56
CA LEU A 203 -15.10 5.40 -13.78
C LEU A 203 -15.68 4.80 -12.51
N TYR A 204 -15.17 5.15 -11.34
CA TYR A 204 -15.80 4.70 -10.14
C TYR A 204 -16.67 5.78 -9.49
N ASN A 205 -17.79 5.33 -8.90
CA ASN A 205 -18.67 6.12 -8.06
C ASN A 205 -19.00 5.36 -6.77
N TYR A 206 -19.16 6.10 -5.69
CA TYR A 206 -19.64 5.59 -4.41
C TYR A 206 -20.80 6.47 -3.93
N ASN A 207 -21.91 5.84 -3.57
CA ASN A 207 -23.06 6.54 -3.04
C ASN A 207 -23.09 6.42 -1.51
N TYR A 208 -22.81 7.52 -0.81
CA TYR A 208 -22.75 7.55 0.64
C TYR A 208 -24.08 7.24 1.34
N ASN A 209 -25.23 7.47 0.67
CA ASN A 209 -26.54 7.20 1.25
C ASN A 209 -26.94 5.72 1.20
N THR A 210 -26.51 5.01 0.16
CA THR A 210 -26.85 3.59 -0.06
C THR A 210 -25.66 2.66 0.14
N GLU A 211 -24.49 3.21 0.40
CA GLU A 211 -23.22 2.48 0.50
C GLU A 211 -22.91 1.62 -0.73
N ALA A 212 -23.47 2.01 -1.87
CA ALA A 212 -23.29 1.27 -3.13
C ALA A 212 -22.13 1.85 -3.93
N SER A 213 -21.25 0.99 -4.40
CA SER A 213 -20.17 1.32 -5.31
C SER A 213 -20.48 0.81 -6.73
N SER A 214 -19.97 1.50 -7.73
CA SER A 214 -20.02 1.07 -9.13
C SER A 214 -18.76 1.47 -9.87
N ILE A 215 -18.34 0.65 -10.81
CA ILE A 215 -17.20 0.95 -11.70
C ILE A 215 -17.66 0.70 -13.13
N LYS A 216 -17.86 1.79 -13.87
CA LYS A 216 -18.27 1.77 -15.27
C LYS A 216 -17.07 1.79 -16.20
N VAL A 217 -17.16 1.14 -17.33
CA VAL A 217 -16.13 1.18 -18.38
C VAL A 217 -16.67 1.94 -19.59
N LEU A 218 -16.00 3.04 -19.94
CA LEU A 218 -16.42 3.96 -20.99
C LEU A 218 -15.34 4.06 -22.09
N ASN A 219 -15.75 4.02 -23.34
CA ASN A 219 -14.89 4.36 -24.46
C ASN A 219 -14.88 5.88 -24.67
N LEU A 220 -13.76 6.53 -24.41
CA LEU A 220 -13.66 8.00 -24.48
C LEU A 220 -13.69 8.54 -25.93
N ARG A 221 -13.36 7.74 -26.94
CA ARG A 221 -13.41 8.16 -28.35
C ARG A 221 -14.85 8.21 -28.87
N THR A 222 -15.65 7.17 -28.59
CA THR A 222 -17.03 7.10 -29.03
C THR A 222 -18.00 7.71 -28.02
N GLY A 223 -17.66 7.66 -26.74
CA GLY A 223 -18.50 8.03 -25.60
C GLY A 223 -19.52 6.96 -25.26
N GLU A 224 -19.32 5.74 -25.74
CA GLU A 224 -20.21 4.62 -25.46
C GLU A 224 -19.77 3.85 -24.22
N THR A 225 -20.73 3.42 -23.42
CA THR A 225 -20.49 2.53 -22.29
C THR A 225 -20.16 1.13 -22.82
N ILE A 226 -18.95 0.65 -22.51
CA ILE A 226 -18.54 -0.72 -22.83
C ILE A 226 -19.14 -1.70 -21.84
N ARG A 227 -19.13 -1.35 -20.54
CA ARG A 227 -19.70 -2.14 -19.45
C ARG A 227 -20.21 -1.23 -18.35
N GLU A 228 -21.41 -1.51 -17.83
CA GLU A 228 -22.00 -0.82 -16.69
C GLU A 228 -21.35 -1.25 -15.37
N ASN A 229 -20.82 -2.47 -15.32
CA ASN A 229 -20.04 -2.97 -14.17
C ASN A 229 -18.74 -3.60 -14.67
N PHE A 230 -17.61 -3.06 -14.22
CA PHE A 230 -16.29 -3.58 -14.55
C PHE A 230 -16.06 -4.97 -13.98
N ILE A 231 -16.42 -5.21 -12.71
CA ILE A 231 -16.15 -6.46 -12.00
C ILE A 231 -17.11 -7.55 -12.49
N THR A 232 -16.55 -8.66 -13.00
CA THR A 232 -17.32 -9.73 -13.66
C THR A 232 -17.33 -11.06 -12.92
N ASP A 233 -16.50 -11.21 -11.90
CA ASP A 233 -16.33 -12.46 -11.13
C ASP A 233 -17.06 -12.45 -9.78
N GLY A 234 -17.84 -11.42 -9.48
CA GLY A 234 -18.57 -11.28 -8.23
C GLY A 234 -17.76 -10.74 -7.05
N THR A 235 -16.49 -10.36 -7.27
CA THR A 235 -15.69 -9.69 -6.24
C THR A 235 -16.40 -8.44 -5.75
N LYS A 236 -16.48 -8.29 -4.43
CA LYS A 236 -17.12 -7.13 -3.79
C LYS A 236 -16.05 -6.14 -3.32
N ILE A 237 -16.30 -4.87 -3.59
CA ILE A 237 -15.58 -3.73 -3.04
C ILE A 237 -16.62 -2.85 -2.38
N SER A 238 -16.51 -2.65 -1.06
CA SER A 238 -17.51 -1.91 -0.28
C SER A 238 -17.29 -0.40 -0.34
N THR A 239 -16.04 0.03 -0.22
CA THR A 239 -15.68 1.45 -0.21
C THR A 239 -14.44 1.67 -1.08
N PRO A 240 -14.58 1.69 -2.42
CA PRO A 240 -13.46 2.00 -3.29
C PRO A 240 -12.94 3.40 -2.98
N TYR A 241 -11.61 3.58 -2.97
CA TYR A 241 -10.99 4.85 -2.63
C TYR A 241 -10.20 5.45 -3.79
N SER A 242 -9.46 4.64 -4.53
CA SER A 242 -8.82 5.04 -5.78
C SER A 242 -8.92 3.95 -6.84
N ILE A 243 -8.70 4.35 -8.09
CA ILE A 243 -8.59 3.47 -9.23
C ILE A 243 -7.39 3.86 -10.08
N ASN A 244 -6.58 2.88 -10.48
CA ASN A 244 -5.37 3.10 -11.25
C ASN A 244 -5.26 2.03 -12.34
N VAL A 245 -4.71 2.37 -13.49
CA VAL A 245 -4.42 1.41 -14.57
C VAL A 245 -2.92 1.28 -14.73
N ASN A 246 -2.42 0.05 -14.71
CA ASN A 246 -1.02 -0.21 -15.00
C ASN A 246 -0.73 0.07 -16.48
N PRO A 247 0.11 1.06 -16.82
CA PRO A 247 0.35 1.47 -18.20
C PRO A 247 1.06 0.41 -19.05
N TYR A 248 1.63 -0.62 -18.42
CA TYR A 248 2.39 -1.68 -19.09
C TYR A 248 1.54 -2.92 -19.34
N SER A 249 0.72 -3.34 -18.38
CA SER A 249 -0.10 -4.55 -18.48
C SER A 249 -1.57 -4.29 -18.80
N GLY A 250 -2.06 -3.05 -18.62
CA GLY A 250 -3.48 -2.71 -18.69
C GLY A 250 -4.31 -3.17 -17.49
N ASN A 251 -3.72 -3.86 -16.51
CA ASN A 251 -4.43 -4.31 -15.32
C ASN A 251 -4.93 -3.12 -14.51
N VAL A 252 -6.11 -3.28 -13.91
CA VAL A 252 -6.79 -2.24 -13.14
C VAL A 252 -6.62 -2.51 -11.65
N TYR A 253 -6.12 -1.52 -10.93
CA TYR A 253 -5.90 -1.57 -9.50
C TYR A 253 -6.92 -0.68 -8.80
N ILE A 254 -7.61 -1.25 -7.83
CA ILE A 254 -8.63 -0.55 -7.04
C ILE A 254 -8.27 -0.68 -5.57
N THR A 255 -8.30 0.42 -4.85
CA THR A 255 -8.08 0.39 -3.41
C THR A 255 -9.41 0.35 -2.65
N GLU A 256 -9.45 -0.41 -1.57
CA GLU A 256 -10.62 -0.58 -0.68
C GLU A 256 -10.32 0.09 0.68
N ALA A 257 -11.15 1.00 1.13
CA ALA A 257 -10.93 1.77 2.37
C ALA A 257 -11.78 1.32 3.58
N TYR A 258 -12.67 0.33 3.43
CA TYR A 258 -13.50 -0.24 4.51
C TYR A 258 -14.13 0.81 5.46
N SER A 259 -14.89 1.73 4.88
CA SER A 259 -15.57 2.82 5.62
C SER A 259 -14.59 3.76 6.36
N TYR A 260 -13.33 3.82 5.91
CA TYR A 260 -12.28 4.74 6.40
C TYR A 260 -11.80 4.50 7.84
N THR A 261 -12.14 3.39 8.45
CA THR A 261 -11.90 3.13 9.88
C THR A 261 -10.86 2.07 10.17
N ILE A 262 -10.57 1.22 9.20
CA ILE A 262 -9.56 0.15 9.31
C ILE A 262 -8.61 0.16 8.12
N THR A 263 -7.52 -0.57 8.23
CA THR A 263 -6.55 -0.71 7.13
C THR A 263 -7.20 -1.31 5.89
N GLY A 264 -7.00 -0.65 4.78
CA GLY A 264 -7.57 -1.00 3.48
C GLY A 264 -6.72 -1.97 2.67
N ASP A 265 -7.24 -2.37 1.52
CA ASP A 265 -6.65 -3.33 0.61
C ASP A 265 -6.35 -2.72 -0.76
N VAL A 266 -5.52 -3.39 -1.54
CA VAL A 266 -5.35 -3.15 -2.98
C VAL A 266 -5.77 -4.41 -3.74
N LEU A 267 -6.67 -4.26 -4.70
CA LEU A 267 -7.16 -5.32 -5.55
C LEU A 267 -6.67 -5.10 -6.98
N CYS A 268 -6.12 -6.12 -7.60
CA CYS A 268 -5.69 -6.11 -9.00
C CYS A 268 -6.63 -6.96 -9.85
N PHE A 269 -7.14 -6.37 -10.92
CA PHE A 269 -8.02 -7.04 -11.87
C PHE A 269 -7.39 -7.04 -13.26
N ASN A 270 -7.66 -8.08 -14.05
CA ASN A 270 -7.38 -8.03 -15.48
C ASN A 270 -8.37 -7.09 -16.20
N THR A 271 -8.13 -6.81 -17.47
CA THR A 271 -8.99 -5.93 -18.31
C THR A 271 -10.41 -6.47 -18.48
N ASN A 272 -10.66 -7.74 -18.22
CA ASN A 272 -11.98 -8.36 -18.24
C ASN A 272 -12.74 -8.21 -16.91
N GLY A 273 -12.14 -7.61 -15.89
CA GLY A 273 -12.76 -7.39 -14.59
C GLY A 273 -12.77 -8.63 -13.69
N GLN A 274 -11.82 -9.53 -13.88
CA GLN A 274 -11.60 -10.69 -13.02
C GLN A 274 -10.44 -10.40 -12.08
N LEU A 275 -10.62 -10.70 -10.79
CA LEU A 275 -9.61 -10.50 -9.76
C LEU A 275 -8.41 -11.42 -10.02
N LEU A 276 -7.23 -10.82 -10.08
CA LEU A 276 -5.97 -11.54 -10.17
C LEU A 276 -5.38 -11.81 -8.79
N PHE A 277 -5.35 -10.77 -7.95
CA PHE A 277 -4.90 -10.88 -6.55
C PHE A 277 -5.45 -9.73 -5.71
N ARG A 278 -5.36 -9.90 -4.38
CA ARG A 278 -5.67 -8.88 -3.38
C ARG A 278 -4.51 -8.78 -2.39
N LEU A 279 -4.01 -7.57 -2.16
CA LEU A 279 -3.08 -7.25 -1.09
C LEU A 279 -3.90 -6.70 0.08
N ASN A 280 -3.84 -7.39 1.22
CA ASN A 280 -4.66 -7.04 2.38
C ASN A 280 -3.90 -6.11 3.33
N ARG A 281 -4.63 -5.20 3.98
CA ARG A 281 -4.14 -4.36 5.09
C ARG A 281 -2.89 -3.54 4.74
N ILE A 282 -2.89 -2.93 3.56
CA ILE A 282 -1.76 -2.14 3.05
C ILE A 282 -1.55 -0.85 3.88
N GLY A 283 -2.61 -0.26 4.39
CA GLY A 283 -2.59 0.97 5.17
C GLY A 283 -3.98 1.55 5.34
N LEU A 284 -4.12 2.58 6.17
CA LEU A 284 -5.38 3.31 6.31
C LEU A 284 -5.61 4.16 5.06
N ASN A 285 -6.77 4.01 4.42
CA ASN A 285 -7.18 4.76 3.23
C ASN A 285 -6.13 4.74 2.11
N PRO A 286 -5.76 3.55 1.57
CA PRO A 286 -4.78 3.47 0.50
C PRO A 286 -5.27 4.25 -0.72
N ASN A 287 -4.53 5.30 -1.11
CA ASN A 287 -5.02 6.29 -2.07
C ASN A 287 -4.49 6.08 -3.50
N SER A 288 -3.23 5.72 -3.67
CA SER A 288 -2.61 5.69 -4.99
C SER A 288 -1.76 4.44 -5.18
N VAL A 289 -1.70 3.95 -6.42
CA VAL A 289 -0.81 2.87 -6.84
C VAL A 289 0.07 3.41 -7.96
N ILE A 290 1.37 3.33 -7.78
CA ILE A 290 2.35 3.69 -8.81
C ILE A 290 2.95 2.44 -9.43
N PHE A 291 3.40 2.57 -10.67
CA PHE A 291 3.96 1.47 -11.45
C PHE A 291 5.36 1.82 -11.91
N SER A 292 6.32 0.95 -11.67
CA SER A 292 7.65 1.03 -12.25
C SER A 292 7.88 -0.16 -13.18
N GLN A 293 8.60 0.06 -14.26
CA GLN A 293 9.24 -1.07 -14.94
C GLN A 293 10.43 -1.49 -14.08
N LYS A 294 10.58 -2.80 -13.85
CA LYS A 294 11.81 -3.33 -13.28
C LYS A 294 12.95 -2.84 -14.19
N ALA A 295 13.85 -1.99 -13.67
CA ALA A 295 15.02 -1.63 -14.41
C ALA A 295 15.79 -2.93 -14.70
N SER A 296 15.85 -3.33 -15.96
CA SER A 296 16.86 -4.30 -16.37
C SER A 296 18.20 -3.63 -16.08
N THR A 297 18.93 -4.13 -15.09
CA THR A 297 20.34 -3.77 -14.90
C THR A 297 21.03 -4.02 -16.22
N GLY A 298 21.51 -2.93 -16.81
CA GLY A 298 21.95 -2.74 -18.17
C GLY A 298 22.67 -3.93 -18.83
N ASP A 299 22.16 -4.31 -19.94
CA ASP A 299 22.78 -4.24 -21.26
C ASP A 299 21.80 -4.75 -22.32
N SER A 300 21.63 -3.93 -23.36
CA SER A 300 21.28 -4.28 -24.75
C SER A 300 20.16 -5.31 -25.04
N ASP A 301 19.30 -4.84 -25.92
CA ASP A 301 18.53 -5.64 -26.89
C ASP A 301 17.44 -6.58 -26.34
N GLY A 302 16.21 -6.13 -26.43
CA GLY A 302 14.96 -6.87 -26.64
C GLY A 302 14.94 -8.38 -26.37
N GLU A 303 15.35 -8.85 -25.17
CA GLU A 303 15.09 -10.21 -24.77
C GLU A 303 13.88 -10.26 -23.84
N GLU A 304 12.90 -11.08 -24.21
CA GLU A 304 11.89 -11.60 -23.28
C GLU A 304 12.59 -12.07 -22.00
N SER A 305 12.08 -11.69 -20.83
CA SER A 305 12.61 -12.19 -19.56
C SER A 305 12.77 -13.71 -19.66
N ASP A 306 13.98 -14.22 -19.56
CA ASP A 306 14.23 -15.65 -19.53
C ASP A 306 13.35 -16.27 -18.43
N PRO A 307 12.38 -17.12 -18.77
CA PRO A 307 11.54 -17.76 -17.79
C PRO A 307 12.32 -18.69 -16.83
N ASN A 308 13.61 -18.91 -17.11
CA ASN A 308 14.52 -19.68 -16.29
C ASN A 308 15.51 -18.82 -15.49
N ALA A 309 15.40 -17.47 -15.54
CA ALA A 309 16.24 -16.61 -14.72
C ALA A 309 15.95 -16.86 -13.23
N PRO A 310 17.00 -16.98 -12.36
CA PRO A 310 16.80 -17.20 -10.93
C PRO A 310 15.95 -16.10 -10.29
N SER A 311 14.97 -16.48 -9.46
CA SER A 311 14.15 -15.51 -8.73
C SER A 311 14.95 -14.86 -7.60
N ALA A 312 14.83 -13.54 -7.43
CA ALA A 312 15.40 -12.84 -6.28
C ALA A 312 14.67 -13.18 -4.96
N PHE A 313 13.55 -13.88 -5.03
CA PHE A 313 12.70 -14.24 -3.90
C PHE A 313 12.68 -15.74 -3.65
N ALA A 314 12.28 -16.14 -2.45
CA ALA A 314 11.92 -17.54 -2.19
C ALA A 314 10.77 -17.94 -3.13
N ASN A 315 10.87 -19.14 -3.70
CA ASN A 315 9.87 -19.63 -4.66
C ASN A 315 9.31 -21.02 -4.32
N LYS A 316 9.70 -21.55 -3.17
CA LYS A 316 9.22 -22.82 -2.62
C LYS A 316 8.93 -22.68 -1.13
N VAL A 317 7.90 -23.37 -0.67
CA VAL A 317 7.68 -23.62 0.75
C VAL A 317 7.82 -25.13 0.96
N LEU A 318 8.90 -25.54 1.62
CA LEU A 318 9.23 -26.94 1.85
C LEU A 318 8.51 -27.50 3.07
N ASP A 319 8.32 -26.68 4.11
CA ASP A 319 7.56 -27.01 5.31
C ASP A 319 6.92 -25.76 5.90
N TYR A 320 5.73 -25.91 6.51
CA TYR A 320 5.04 -24.83 7.20
C TYR A 320 4.30 -25.38 8.42
N ASN A 321 4.81 -25.06 9.59
CA ASN A 321 4.31 -25.57 10.85
C ASN A 321 4.17 -24.42 11.88
N PRO A 322 3.11 -23.61 11.79
CA PRO A 322 2.90 -22.49 12.70
C PRO A 322 2.44 -22.96 14.08
N ALA A 323 2.84 -22.26 15.10
CA ALA A 323 2.35 -22.45 16.47
C ALA A 323 0.97 -21.78 16.68
N PRO A 324 0.18 -22.17 17.68
CA PRO A 324 -1.11 -21.56 17.97
C PRO A 324 -1.02 -20.04 18.18
N SER A 325 -1.97 -19.29 17.58
CA SER A 325 -2.05 -17.83 17.74
C SER A 325 -3.42 -17.27 17.35
N GLN A 326 -3.64 -16.00 17.66
CA GLN A 326 -4.87 -15.25 17.31
C GLN A 326 -5.14 -15.22 15.79
N TYR A 327 -4.12 -15.33 14.95
CA TYR A 327 -4.25 -15.33 13.50
C TYR A 327 -4.44 -16.73 12.91
N MET A 328 -4.51 -17.77 13.73
CA MET A 328 -4.64 -19.14 13.27
C MET A 328 -6.01 -19.38 12.61
N ASN A 329 -6.04 -20.31 11.64
CA ASN A 329 -7.24 -20.64 10.88
C ASN A 329 -7.84 -19.46 10.09
N THR A 330 -6.99 -18.56 9.64
CA THR A 330 -7.34 -17.39 8.82
C THR A 330 -6.52 -17.38 7.53
N VAL A 331 -6.80 -16.46 6.63
CA VAL A 331 -6.05 -16.29 5.38
C VAL A 331 -4.56 -15.98 5.61
N THR A 332 -4.20 -15.36 6.73
CA THR A 332 -2.80 -15.06 7.07
C THR A 332 -1.99 -16.29 7.49
N THR A 333 -2.62 -17.42 7.73
CA THR A 333 -1.98 -18.72 7.92
C THR A 333 -2.17 -19.64 6.72
N ALA A 334 -2.46 -19.08 5.56
CA ALA A 334 -2.69 -19.84 4.34
C ALA A 334 -3.78 -20.92 4.48
N TYR A 335 -4.80 -20.67 5.32
CA TYR A 335 -5.85 -21.64 5.63
C TYR A 335 -7.18 -21.28 5.00
N LYS A 336 -7.81 -22.24 4.36
CA LYS A 336 -9.23 -22.27 4.04
C LYS A 336 -9.88 -23.46 4.73
N GLU A 337 -11.16 -23.35 5.01
CA GLU A 337 -11.90 -24.41 5.70
C GLU A 337 -11.69 -25.79 5.03
N ASN A 338 -11.42 -26.80 5.83
CA ASN A 338 -11.14 -28.20 5.43
C ASN A 338 -9.81 -28.46 4.69
N TYR A 339 -8.90 -27.49 4.65
CA TYR A 339 -7.58 -27.75 4.10
C TYR A 339 -6.81 -28.78 4.93
N THR A 340 -6.08 -29.64 4.24
CA THR A 340 -5.04 -30.50 4.80
C THR A 340 -3.75 -29.70 5.02
N ALA A 341 -2.80 -30.25 5.79
CA ALA A 341 -1.49 -29.62 5.99
C ALA A 341 -0.76 -29.33 4.66
N GLU A 342 -0.85 -30.26 3.70
CA GLU A 342 -0.24 -30.10 2.39
C GLU A 342 -0.92 -28.99 1.55
N GLU A 343 -2.23 -28.83 1.65
CA GLU A 343 -2.94 -27.73 0.98
C GLU A 343 -2.61 -26.38 1.61
N VAL A 344 -2.47 -26.32 2.93
CA VAL A 344 -2.01 -25.12 3.64
C VAL A 344 -0.58 -24.76 3.22
N ARG A 345 0.34 -25.74 3.17
CA ARG A 345 1.72 -25.54 2.70
C ARG A 345 1.77 -24.99 1.26
N LYS A 346 1.01 -25.62 0.34
CA LYS A 346 0.92 -25.15 -1.05
C LYS A 346 0.35 -23.75 -1.17
N TYR A 347 -0.67 -23.44 -0.37
CA TYR A 347 -1.24 -22.10 -0.38
C TYR A 347 -0.27 -21.05 0.21
N ALA A 348 0.52 -21.44 1.24
CA ALA A 348 1.61 -20.60 1.73
C ALA A 348 2.67 -20.34 0.63
N GLU A 349 3.02 -21.37 -0.16
CA GLU A 349 3.90 -21.24 -1.32
C GLU A 349 3.33 -20.26 -2.36
N GLU A 350 2.05 -20.39 -2.72
CA GLU A 350 1.37 -19.48 -3.65
C GLU A 350 1.39 -18.01 -3.17
N GLN A 351 1.35 -17.79 -1.83
CA GLN A 351 1.39 -16.45 -1.25
C GLN A 351 2.81 -15.85 -1.21
N LEU A 352 3.84 -16.67 -1.00
CA LEU A 352 5.23 -16.19 -0.81
C LEU A 352 6.08 -16.28 -2.07
N LYS A 353 5.65 -17.05 -3.04
CA LYS A 353 6.42 -17.30 -4.26
C LYS A 353 6.68 -16.02 -5.03
N ASP A 354 7.96 -15.76 -5.31
CA ASP A 354 8.44 -14.67 -6.17
C ASP A 354 8.00 -13.26 -5.73
N THR A 355 7.76 -13.05 -4.41
CA THR A 355 7.32 -11.76 -3.87
C THR A 355 7.82 -11.53 -2.45
N ASP A 356 7.96 -10.25 -2.07
CA ASP A 356 8.20 -9.78 -0.69
C ASP A 356 6.99 -9.00 -0.13
N LEU A 357 5.85 -9.05 -0.80
CA LEU A 357 4.66 -8.26 -0.45
C LEU A 357 3.68 -9.00 0.48
N CYS A 358 3.87 -10.31 0.69
CA CYS A 358 2.98 -11.13 1.50
C CYS A 358 3.62 -11.54 2.82
N LEU A 359 2.79 -11.64 3.86
CA LEU A 359 3.18 -12.12 5.17
C LEU A 359 2.47 -13.45 5.48
N ILE A 360 3.20 -14.37 6.08
CA ILE A 360 2.65 -15.62 6.62
C ILE A 360 2.88 -15.63 8.13
N SER A 361 1.81 -15.88 8.91
CA SER A 361 1.88 -15.96 10.35
C SER A 361 2.57 -17.23 10.80
N LEU A 362 3.63 -17.12 11.61
CA LEU A 362 4.29 -18.25 12.24
C LEU A 362 3.66 -18.63 13.60
N GLY A 363 2.81 -17.74 14.13
CA GLY A 363 2.15 -17.94 15.42
C GLY A 363 3.06 -17.68 16.62
N ALA A 364 2.80 -18.37 17.72
CA ALA A 364 3.55 -18.23 18.97
C ALA A 364 4.95 -18.88 18.88
N TYR A 365 5.64 -19.02 20.02
CA TYR A 365 7.00 -19.57 20.07
C TYR A 365 7.12 -20.94 19.41
N GLY A 366 8.13 -21.08 18.57
CA GLY A 366 8.50 -22.32 17.91
C GLY A 366 7.90 -22.54 16.53
N GLY A 367 6.82 -21.81 16.17
CA GLY A 367 6.26 -21.90 14.83
C GLY A 367 7.27 -21.47 13.77
N TYR A 368 7.29 -22.19 12.64
CA TYR A 368 8.29 -21.97 11.60
C TYR A 368 7.75 -22.20 10.18
N ILE A 369 8.51 -21.67 9.24
CA ILE A 369 8.37 -21.94 7.82
C ILE A 369 9.75 -22.25 7.22
N THR A 370 9.82 -23.25 6.36
CA THR A 370 11.01 -23.56 5.57
C THR A 370 10.77 -23.18 4.12
N VAL A 371 11.57 -22.25 3.63
CA VAL A 371 11.52 -21.78 2.24
C VAL A 371 12.74 -22.24 1.46
N GLY A 372 12.58 -22.36 0.15
CA GLY A 372 13.66 -22.70 -0.78
C GLY A 372 13.73 -21.69 -1.93
N PHE A 373 14.86 -21.73 -2.61
CA PHE A 373 15.14 -20.92 -3.80
C PHE A 373 15.30 -21.85 -5.01
N ASP A 374 15.14 -21.32 -6.21
CA ASP A 374 15.37 -22.04 -7.49
C ASP A 374 16.87 -22.11 -7.86
N HIS A 375 17.71 -21.46 -7.08
CA HIS A 375 19.16 -21.39 -7.27
C HIS A 375 19.90 -21.43 -5.94
N THR A 376 21.21 -21.61 -5.99
CA THR A 376 22.08 -21.50 -4.82
C THR A 376 22.27 -20.02 -4.46
N VAL A 377 21.94 -19.65 -3.21
CA VAL A 377 22.25 -18.32 -2.67
C VAL A 377 23.75 -18.26 -2.41
N PRO A 378 24.49 -17.35 -3.08
CA PRO A 378 25.93 -17.23 -2.89
C PRO A 378 26.23 -16.55 -1.55
N ASN A 379 27.31 -17.01 -0.88
CA ASN A 379 27.86 -16.28 0.28
C ASN A 379 28.88 -15.27 -0.23
N VAL A 380 28.54 -13.99 -0.20
CA VAL A 380 29.41 -12.89 -0.67
C VAL A 380 30.04 -12.18 0.53
N PRO A 381 31.39 -12.27 0.70
CA PRO A 381 32.05 -11.65 1.83
C PRO A 381 31.80 -10.14 1.94
N GLY A 382 31.22 -9.69 3.06
CA GLY A 382 30.94 -8.28 3.32
C GLY A 382 29.58 -7.78 2.85
N GLU A 383 28.78 -8.65 2.21
CA GLU A 383 27.41 -8.35 1.77
C GLU A 383 26.39 -9.12 2.61
N TYR A 384 25.11 -8.74 2.53
CA TYR A 384 24.01 -9.53 3.08
C TYR A 384 23.43 -10.45 2.01
N ASP A 385 23.54 -11.75 2.25
CA ASP A 385 23.07 -12.76 1.28
C ASP A 385 21.55 -12.95 1.30
N LEU A 386 20.89 -12.63 2.43
CA LEU A 386 19.45 -12.82 2.66
C LEU A 386 18.84 -11.60 3.33
N LYS A 387 17.60 -11.28 2.96
CA LYS A 387 16.77 -10.29 3.62
C LYS A 387 15.41 -10.90 3.96
N ILE A 388 15.03 -10.85 5.23
CA ILE A 388 13.74 -11.33 5.72
C ILE A 388 12.95 -10.14 6.22
N TYR A 389 11.74 -9.97 5.70
CA TYR A 389 10.82 -8.92 6.12
C TYR A 389 9.91 -9.44 7.23
N GLY A 390 9.89 -8.74 8.35
CA GLY A 390 8.92 -8.95 9.42
C GLY A 390 7.81 -7.91 9.41
N ASN A 391 6.85 -8.05 10.30
CA ASN A 391 5.71 -7.15 10.46
C ASN A 391 5.92 -6.10 11.56
N ALA A 392 7.16 -5.78 11.91
CA ALA A 392 7.47 -4.77 12.93
C ALA A 392 6.90 -3.40 12.58
N TYR A 393 6.24 -2.75 13.53
CA TYR A 393 5.67 -1.40 13.38
C TYR A 393 5.85 -0.58 14.66
N TYR A 394 5.84 0.75 14.50
CA TYR A 394 5.78 1.67 15.63
C TYR A 394 4.34 1.90 16.04
N ASP A 395 4.11 1.96 17.37
CA ASP A 395 2.81 2.31 17.89
C ASP A 395 2.45 3.75 17.53
N MET A 396 1.26 3.94 16.97
CA MET A 396 0.73 5.24 16.59
C MET A 396 0.53 6.14 17.81
N PHE A 397 0.12 5.58 18.96
CA PHE A 397 -0.03 6.34 20.19
C PHE A 397 1.31 6.81 20.76
N GLY A 398 2.36 6.00 20.65
CA GLY A 398 3.72 6.39 21.01
C GLY A 398 4.21 7.59 20.19
N THR A 399 3.86 7.66 18.92
CA THR A 399 4.21 8.80 18.06
C THR A 399 3.49 10.08 18.48
N LEU A 400 2.23 9.99 18.91
CA LEU A 400 1.41 11.13 19.34
C LEU A 400 1.77 11.63 20.75
N THR A 401 2.20 10.75 21.63
CA THR A 401 2.48 11.07 23.05
C THR A 401 3.96 11.26 23.36
N GLY A 402 4.85 10.95 22.40
CA GLY A 402 6.30 10.93 22.61
C GLY A 402 6.82 9.70 23.33
N ALA A 403 5.95 8.72 23.68
CA ALA A 403 6.37 7.43 24.17
C ALA A 403 7.05 6.63 23.04
N LEU A 404 8.13 5.92 23.35
CA LEU A 404 8.77 4.99 22.43
C LEU A 404 8.07 3.64 22.55
N GLY A 405 7.50 3.13 21.45
CA GLY A 405 6.85 1.85 21.47
C GLY A 405 6.50 1.34 20.09
N GLY A 406 6.08 0.09 20.02
CA GLY A 406 5.72 -0.57 18.79
C GLY A 406 5.50 -2.05 18.99
N SER A 407 5.55 -2.82 17.92
CA SER A 407 5.61 -4.27 17.96
C SER A 407 6.80 -4.73 17.12
N ALA A 408 7.60 -5.62 17.68
CA ALA A 408 8.66 -6.31 16.97
C ALA A 408 8.63 -7.78 17.37
N GLU A 409 8.44 -8.66 16.38
CA GLU A 409 8.37 -10.11 16.57
C GLU A 409 9.59 -10.77 15.90
N PRO A 410 10.80 -10.64 16.52
CA PRO A 410 12.02 -11.15 15.93
C PRO A 410 12.01 -12.69 15.90
N GLY A 411 12.55 -13.26 14.82
CA GLY A 411 12.68 -14.69 14.65
C GLY A 411 14.13 -15.17 14.67
N ILE A 412 14.28 -16.49 14.87
CA ILE A 412 15.55 -17.21 14.65
C ILE A 412 15.59 -17.65 13.20
N VAL A 413 16.74 -17.46 12.56
CA VAL A 413 16.97 -17.89 11.17
C VAL A 413 17.93 -19.06 11.17
N LEU A 414 17.54 -20.12 10.49
CA LEU A 414 18.38 -21.27 10.20
C LEU A 414 18.57 -21.41 8.71
N VAL A 415 19.72 -21.89 8.29
CA VAL A 415 20.04 -22.20 6.90
C VAL A 415 20.49 -23.65 6.78
N SER A 416 20.14 -24.29 5.67
CA SER A 416 20.60 -25.61 5.30
C SER A 416 21.02 -25.60 3.83
N LYS A 417 22.02 -26.38 3.50
CA LYS A 417 22.45 -26.59 2.12
C LYS A 417 22.01 -27.99 1.69
N ASP A 418 21.28 -28.06 0.60
CA ASP A 418 20.96 -29.32 -0.06
C ASP A 418 22.26 -29.95 -0.59
N THR A 419 22.87 -30.86 0.20
CA THR A 419 24.15 -31.48 -0.12
C THR A 419 24.00 -32.74 -0.94
N ASN A 420 22.82 -33.38 -0.89
CA ASN A 420 22.53 -34.57 -1.62
C ASN A 420 21.77 -34.34 -2.94
N GLY A 421 21.32 -33.08 -3.19
CA GLY A 421 20.67 -32.66 -4.42
C GLY A 421 19.24 -33.18 -4.58
N ASN A 422 18.55 -33.56 -3.48
CA ASN A 422 17.22 -34.14 -3.54
C ASN A 422 16.09 -33.08 -3.47
N GLY A 423 16.42 -31.81 -3.20
CA GLY A 423 15.47 -30.71 -3.11
C GLY A 423 14.61 -30.72 -1.85
N LEU A 424 14.97 -31.51 -0.83
CA LEU A 424 14.27 -31.61 0.45
C LEU A 424 15.04 -30.84 1.55
N ALA A 425 14.35 -30.54 2.64
CA ALA A 425 14.91 -29.86 3.81
C ALA A 425 15.39 -30.88 4.87
N ASP A 426 16.12 -31.91 4.45
CA ASP A 426 16.52 -33.05 5.28
C ASP A 426 18.04 -33.11 5.59
N ASP A 427 18.78 -32.07 5.14
CA ASP A 427 20.19 -31.88 5.45
C ASP A 427 20.42 -31.16 6.78
N GLU A 428 21.68 -30.94 7.17
CA GLU A 428 22.06 -30.29 8.42
C GLU A 428 21.69 -28.81 8.44
N TRP A 429 21.09 -28.35 9.53
CA TRP A 429 20.66 -26.97 9.74
C TRP A 429 21.61 -26.20 10.65
N TYR A 430 21.91 -24.97 10.29
CA TYR A 430 22.79 -24.07 11.02
C TYR A 430 22.03 -22.80 11.43
N GLU A 431 22.01 -22.50 12.74
CA GLU A 431 21.45 -21.24 13.25
C GLU A 431 22.38 -20.08 12.92
N LEU A 432 21.86 -19.06 12.26
CA LEU A 432 22.61 -17.83 11.98
C LEU A 432 22.78 -17.01 13.27
N ALA A 433 24.00 -16.52 13.51
CA ALA A 433 24.33 -15.72 14.69
C ALA A 433 23.80 -14.29 14.55
N GLY A 434 22.53 -14.07 14.91
CA GLY A 434 21.94 -12.72 15.03
C GLY A 434 22.41 -11.96 16.29
N SER A 435 21.89 -10.76 16.50
CA SER A 435 22.25 -9.88 17.62
C SER A 435 22.12 -10.53 19.01
N GLU A 436 21.11 -11.38 19.18
CA GLU A 436 20.80 -12.05 20.45
C GLU A 436 21.40 -13.46 20.57
N TYR A 437 22.19 -13.93 19.60
CA TYR A 437 22.72 -15.31 19.59
C TYR A 437 23.54 -15.65 20.84
N ASN A 438 24.39 -14.71 21.29
CA ASN A 438 25.24 -14.85 22.48
C ASN A 438 24.68 -14.17 23.74
N SER A 439 23.45 -13.66 23.66
CA SER A 439 22.79 -13.02 24.80
C SER A 439 22.55 -14.02 25.93
N PRO A 440 22.91 -13.73 27.18
CA PRO A 440 22.62 -14.59 28.32
C PRO A 440 21.10 -14.74 28.57
N ALA A 441 20.30 -13.87 28.00
CA ALA A 441 18.85 -13.94 28.10
C ALA A 441 18.22 -14.87 27.04
N THR A 442 18.96 -15.25 26.01
CA THR A 442 18.51 -16.23 25.02
C THR A 442 18.57 -17.65 25.59
N THR A 443 17.45 -18.36 25.58
CA THR A 443 17.36 -19.73 26.05
C THR A 443 17.62 -20.70 24.90
N LYS A 444 18.77 -21.37 24.91
CA LYS A 444 19.08 -22.45 23.96
C LYS A 444 18.43 -23.76 24.37
N ASN A 445 18.19 -24.65 23.40
CA ASN A 445 17.51 -25.94 23.60
C ASN A 445 16.18 -25.79 24.34
N TYR A 446 15.42 -24.77 23.95
CA TYR A 446 14.08 -24.53 24.46
C TYR A 446 13.10 -25.47 23.78
N THR A 447 12.20 -26.08 24.55
CA THR A 447 11.13 -26.95 24.05
C THR A 447 9.82 -26.47 24.61
N ILE A 448 8.81 -26.29 23.75
CA ILE A 448 7.46 -25.91 24.12
C ILE A 448 6.45 -26.86 23.49
N THR A 449 5.43 -27.24 24.25
CA THR A 449 4.34 -28.11 23.79
C THR A 449 3.01 -27.39 23.98
N TYR A 450 2.23 -27.30 22.92
CA TYR A 450 0.86 -26.76 22.90
C TYR A 450 -0.14 -27.90 22.84
N TYR A 451 -1.22 -27.78 23.59
CA TYR A 451 -2.26 -28.80 23.70
C TYR A 451 -3.54 -28.32 23.01
N ARG A 452 -4.15 -29.20 22.22
CA ARG A 452 -5.42 -28.92 21.57
C ARG A 452 -6.51 -28.67 22.60
N PRO A 453 -7.27 -27.55 22.51
CA PRO A 453 -8.44 -27.33 23.34
C PRO A 453 -9.51 -28.42 23.13
N SER A 454 -10.20 -28.78 24.19
CA SER A 454 -11.27 -29.78 24.15
C SER A 454 -12.56 -29.27 23.52
N SER A 455 -12.76 -27.97 23.52
CA SER A 455 -13.96 -27.29 23.01
C SER A 455 -13.59 -26.05 22.18
N PRO A 456 -14.46 -25.63 21.25
CA PRO A 456 -14.31 -24.36 20.55
C PRO A 456 -14.23 -23.18 21.51
N LYS A 457 -13.46 -22.16 21.14
CA LYS A 457 -13.32 -20.91 21.89
C LYS A 457 -12.66 -21.03 23.28
N GLU A 458 -11.94 -22.08 23.52
CA GLU A 458 -11.05 -22.21 24.67
C GLU A 458 -9.63 -21.69 24.35
N ASP A 459 -8.91 -21.25 25.40
CA ASP A 459 -7.50 -20.87 25.33
C ASP A 459 -6.63 -22.11 25.04
N VAL A 460 -5.48 -21.93 24.37
CA VAL A 460 -4.57 -23.02 24.07
C VAL A 460 -3.53 -23.14 25.17
N LYS A 461 -3.61 -24.20 25.98
CA LYS A 461 -2.60 -24.48 27.01
C LYS A 461 -1.26 -24.83 26.38
N TRP A 462 -0.16 -24.40 27.06
CA TRP A 462 1.20 -24.83 26.74
C TRP A 462 2.00 -25.18 27.99
N THR A 463 3.03 -26.01 27.80
CA THR A 463 4.07 -26.32 28.79
C THR A 463 5.45 -26.25 28.16
N ASP A 464 6.51 -25.98 28.93
CA ASP A 464 7.88 -25.95 28.42
C ASP A 464 8.84 -26.86 29.21
N ASN A 465 10.06 -27.04 28.66
CA ASN A 465 11.12 -27.86 29.30
C ASN A 465 11.82 -27.15 30.48
N LYS A 466 11.36 -25.96 30.89
CA LYS A 466 11.82 -25.25 32.08
C LYS A 466 10.85 -25.43 33.24
N GLY A 467 9.73 -26.15 33.03
CA GLY A 467 8.70 -26.38 34.04
C GLY A 467 7.66 -25.28 34.13
N ASN A 468 7.60 -24.38 33.13
CA ASN A 468 6.55 -23.38 33.04
C ASN A 468 5.35 -23.92 32.30
N GLU A 469 4.19 -23.35 32.61
CA GLU A 469 2.93 -23.55 31.85
C GLU A 469 2.17 -22.23 31.72
N GLY A 470 1.31 -22.15 30.73
CA GLY A 470 0.48 -20.98 30.48
C GLY A 470 -0.51 -21.22 29.35
N TYR A 471 -1.03 -20.14 28.80
CA TYR A 471 -2.04 -20.18 27.75
C TYR A 471 -1.70 -19.18 26.63
N VAL A 472 -2.05 -19.55 25.41
CA VAL A 472 -2.29 -18.58 24.32
C VAL A 472 -3.72 -18.12 24.50
N TYR A 473 -3.86 -16.95 25.11
CA TYR A 473 -5.16 -16.37 25.46
C TYR A 473 -5.91 -15.89 24.23
N ARG A 474 -7.20 -16.12 24.24
CA ARG A 474 -8.11 -15.59 23.24
C ARG A 474 -8.41 -14.12 23.55
N ASN A 475 -8.76 -13.37 22.51
CA ASN A 475 -9.20 -11.98 22.63
C ASN A 475 -10.49 -11.76 21.81
N ASP A 476 -11.16 -10.64 22.07
CA ASP A 476 -12.44 -10.30 21.45
C ASP A 476 -12.31 -9.80 20.00
N TYR A 477 -11.10 -9.49 19.54
CA TYR A 477 -10.83 -8.99 18.19
C TYR A 477 -10.66 -10.12 17.18
N HIS A 478 -10.24 -11.30 17.61
CA HIS A 478 -9.99 -12.46 16.79
C HIS A 478 -10.88 -13.64 17.21
N THR A 479 -12.05 -13.71 16.60
CA THR A 479 -13.16 -14.59 17.05
C THR A 479 -13.18 -15.98 16.39
N THR A 480 -12.09 -16.42 15.73
CA THR A 480 -11.99 -17.78 15.16
C THR A 480 -12.31 -18.86 16.21
N ASN A 481 -12.84 -20.00 15.79
CA ASN A 481 -13.25 -21.06 16.72
C ASN A 481 -12.09 -21.66 17.52
N SER A 482 -10.88 -21.62 16.98
CA SER A 482 -9.68 -22.13 17.66
C SER A 482 -8.44 -21.34 17.25
N TYR A 483 -7.53 -21.14 18.20
CA TYR A 483 -6.17 -20.66 17.95
C TYR A 483 -5.18 -21.79 17.70
N TYR A 484 -5.61 -23.05 17.82
CA TYR A 484 -4.84 -24.23 17.44
C TYR A 484 -5.03 -24.50 15.95
N PRO A 485 -4.00 -24.83 15.17
CA PRO A 485 -4.11 -25.08 13.73
C PRO A 485 -5.12 -26.19 13.41
N ALA A 486 -6.12 -25.90 12.59
CA ALA A 486 -7.23 -26.83 12.32
C ALA A 486 -6.82 -28.03 11.47
N TRP A 487 -5.78 -27.89 10.66
CA TRP A 487 -5.26 -28.96 9.79
C TRP A 487 -4.36 -29.98 10.50
N ILE A 488 -3.84 -29.66 11.69
CA ILE A 488 -3.09 -30.59 12.54
C ILE A 488 -4.08 -31.50 13.23
N LYS A 489 -3.85 -32.80 13.26
CA LYS A 489 -4.76 -33.81 13.83
C LYS A 489 -4.36 -34.24 15.24
N GLU A 490 -3.10 -34.09 15.58
CA GLU A 490 -2.50 -34.45 16.86
C GLU A 490 -3.10 -33.58 18.00
N ASP A 491 -3.25 -34.17 19.19
CA ASP A 491 -3.75 -33.47 20.37
C ASP A 491 -2.73 -32.54 21.00
N GLN A 492 -1.49 -32.58 20.55
CA GLN A 492 -0.42 -31.67 20.95
C GLN A 492 0.59 -31.44 19.83
N ILE A 493 1.24 -30.29 19.86
CA ILE A 493 2.35 -29.91 18.97
C ILE A 493 3.52 -29.52 19.82
N THR A 494 4.72 -30.03 19.49
CA THR A 494 5.96 -29.71 20.21
C THR A 494 6.96 -29.07 19.26
N PHE A 495 7.54 -27.95 19.71
CA PHE A 495 8.61 -27.24 19.00
C PHE A 495 9.90 -27.25 19.81
N HIS A 496 11.02 -27.22 19.07
CA HIS A 496 12.37 -27.20 19.63
C HIS A 496 13.18 -26.09 18.98
N GLY A 497 14.03 -25.39 19.74
CA GLY A 497 14.90 -24.36 19.15
C GLY A 497 15.53 -23.45 20.19
N SER A 498 15.77 -22.19 19.79
CA SER A 498 16.21 -21.13 20.69
C SER A 498 15.03 -20.17 20.94
N ARG A 499 14.88 -19.73 22.20
CA ARG A 499 13.90 -18.70 22.57
C ARG A 499 14.62 -17.41 22.89
N LEU A 500 14.27 -16.34 22.18
CA LEU A 500 14.75 -15.00 22.47
C LEU A 500 14.14 -14.47 23.77
N LYS A 501 14.78 -13.43 24.34
CA LYS A 501 14.25 -12.70 25.47
C LYS A 501 12.91 -12.07 25.12
N ASP A 502 11.98 -12.12 26.05
CA ASP A 502 10.78 -11.29 26.02
C ASP A 502 11.18 -9.83 26.27
N ASN A 503 10.88 -8.95 25.34
CA ASN A 503 11.15 -7.52 25.40
C ASN A 503 9.89 -6.67 25.58
N THR A 504 8.74 -7.31 25.81
CA THR A 504 7.47 -6.62 26.08
C THR A 504 7.57 -5.81 27.37
N VAL A 505 7.23 -4.52 27.29
CA VAL A 505 7.19 -3.59 28.44
C VAL A 505 5.84 -2.88 28.46
N ASN A 506 5.41 -2.50 29.67
CA ASN A 506 4.23 -1.65 29.82
C ASN A 506 4.69 -0.19 29.89
N GLU A 507 4.28 0.60 28.90
CA GLU A 507 4.55 2.04 28.80
C GLU A 507 3.23 2.82 28.96
N PRO A 508 2.68 2.91 30.19
CA PRO A 508 1.39 3.52 30.44
C PRO A 508 1.42 5.04 30.20
N HIS A 509 0.33 5.57 29.67
CA HIS A 509 0.13 7.01 29.52
C HIS A 509 -1.29 7.43 29.99
N GLU A 510 -1.55 8.73 30.03
CA GLU A 510 -2.73 9.32 30.69
C GLU A 510 -4.06 8.71 30.24
N ASN A 511 -4.18 8.32 28.96
CA ASN A 511 -5.41 7.77 28.38
C ASN A 511 -5.40 6.25 28.22
N MET A 512 -4.27 5.59 28.50
CA MET A 512 -4.09 4.13 28.42
C MET A 512 -3.22 3.64 29.58
N PRO A 513 -3.83 3.31 30.73
CA PRO A 513 -3.08 2.90 31.94
C PRO A 513 -2.34 1.55 31.76
N GLU A 514 -2.72 0.77 30.76
CA GLU A 514 -2.00 -0.43 30.32
C GLU A 514 -1.72 -0.32 28.82
N HIS A 515 -0.48 -0.08 28.47
CA HIS A 515 -0.01 0.04 27.10
C HIS A 515 1.24 -0.81 26.90
N TRP A 516 1.08 -1.98 26.34
CA TRP A 516 2.14 -2.97 26.14
C TRP A 516 2.79 -2.80 24.76
N VAL A 517 4.10 -2.62 24.76
CA VAL A 517 4.94 -2.45 23.56
C VAL A 517 6.13 -3.40 23.63
N GLY A 518 6.64 -3.84 22.47
CA GLY A 518 7.73 -4.80 22.42
C GLY A 518 8.60 -4.73 21.17
#